data_685994feac3c2ce61cf102bf4393edd9
#
_entry.id   685994feac3c2ce61cf102bf4393edd9
#
_cell.length_a   1.000
_cell.length_b   1.000
_cell.length_c   1.000
_cell.angle_alpha   90.00
_cell.angle_beta   90.00
_cell.angle_gamma   90.00
#
_symmetry.space_group_name_H-M   'P 1'
#
loop_
_entity.id
_entity.type
_entity.pdbx_description
1 polymer ?
#
loop_
_entity_poly.entity_id
_entity_poly.type
_entity_poly.pdbx_seq_one_letter_code
_entity_poly.pdbx_strand_id
1 'polypeptide(L)' 'MSKYIIVNPATGKAVQNWSFADKKHIIYCTSPEWAMKHESEDSANRTLDYLKKNFNAQNLTVLKVTFTTTVTFG' A
#
# COMPACT_ATOMS: atom_id res chain seq x y z
N MET A 1 -13.62 6.06 -7.77
CA MET A 1 -12.39 6.82 -7.54
C MET A 1 -11.22 5.84 -7.42
N SER A 2 -10.14 6.12 -8.13
CA SER A 2 -8.99 5.22 -8.14
C SER A 2 -7.88 5.73 -7.23
N LYS A 3 -7.21 4.82 -6.57
CA LYS A 3 -6.06 5.09 -5.73
C LYS A 3 -4.97 4.06 -6.04
N TYR A 4 -3.78 4.33 -5.56
CA TYR A 4 -2.64 3.44 -5.75
C TYR A 4 -2.18 2.93 -4.40
N ILE A 5 -1.96 1.64 -4.32
CA ILE A 5 -1.47 0.98 -3.11
C ILE A 5 -0.23 0.18 -3.44
N ILE A 6 0.52 -0.19 -2.41
CA ILE A 6 1.73 -1.00 -2.57
C ILE A 6 1.41 -2.40 -2.04
N VAL A 7 1.63 -3.41 -2.87
CA VAL A 7 1.28 -4.79 -2.53
C VAL A 7 2.47 -5.71 -2.72
N ASN A 8 2.45 -6.82 -2.00
CA ASN A 8 3.36 -7.94 -2.22
C ASN A 8 2.57 -9.04 -2.91
N PRO A 9 2.74 -9.24 -4.22
CA PRO A 9 1.95 -10.24 -4.95
C PRO A 9 2.23 -11.67 -4.52
N ALA A 10 3.39 -11.94 -3.91
CA ALA A 10 3.71 -13.27 -3.44
C ALA A 10 2.89 -13.67 -2.21
N THR A 11 2.53 -12.71 -1.36
CA THR A 11 1.76 -12.96 -0.13
C THR A 11 0.31 -12.51 -0.23
N GLY A 12 -0.01 -11.67 -1.22
CA GLY A 12 -1.33 -11.05 -1.36
C GLY A 12 -1.60 -9.96 -0.33
N LYS A 13 -0.59 -9.50 0.38
CA LYS A 13 -0.73 -8.47 1.41
C LYS A 13 -0.34 -7.11 0.87
N ALA A 14 -0.95 -6.06 1.42
CA ALA A 14 -0.66 -4.68 1.05
C ALA A 14 0.03 -3.95 2.20
N VAL A 15 0.81 -2.93 1.85
CA VAL A 15 1.47 -2.09 2.84
C VAL A 15 0.44 -1.15 3.46
N GLN A 16 0.31 -1.20 4.78
CA GLN A 16 -0.57 -0.33 5.54
C GLN A 16 0.21 0.84 6.14
N ASN A 17 1.39 0.56 6.67
CA ASN A 17 2.21 1.56 7.34
C ASN A 17 3.60 0.97 7.56
N TRP A 18 4.47 1.71 8.24
CA TRP A 18 5.77 1.19 8.68
C TRP A 18 6.12 1.85 10.01
N SER A 19 7.07 1.22 10.73
CA SER A 19 7.49 1.70 12.04
C SER A 19 9.00 1.58 12.19
N PHE A 20 9.59 2.55 12.87
CA PHE A 20 10.99 2.51 13.27
C PHE A 20 11.13 2.14 14.75
N ALA A 21 10.02 1.97 15.46
CA ALA A 21 10.04 1.61 16.87
C ALA A 21 10.60 0.18 17.04
N ASP A 22 11.39 -0.03 18.08
CA ASP A 22 12.09 -1.27 18.39
C ASP A 22 13.03 -1.70 17.25
N LYS A 23 12.50 -2.21 16.16
CA LYS A 23 13.24 -2.48 14.94
C LYS A 23 12.41 -2.08 13.74
N LYS A 24 13.07 -1.66 12.67
CA LYS A 24 12.38 -1.26 11.46
C LYS A 24 11.55 -2.40 10.90
N HIS A 25 10.29 -2.14 10.63
CA HIS A 25 9.43 -3.13 10.00
C HIS A 25 8.28 -2.47 9.23
N ILE A 26 7.79 -3.18 8.24
CA ILE A 26 6.64 -2.76 7.46
C ILE A 26 5.41 -3.46 8.01
N ILE A 27 4.34 -2.70 8.19
CA ILE A 27 3.06 -3.22 8.67
C ILE A 27 2.20 -3.52 7.45
N TYR A 28 1.79 -4.78 7.32
CA TYR A 28 0.98 -5.24 6.19
C TYR A 28 -0.48 -5.45 6.62
N CYS A 29 -1.37 -5.39 5.63
CA CYS A 29 -2.78 -5.70 5.82
C CYS A 29 -3.25 -6.65 4.72
N THR A 30 -4.37 -7.31 4.95
CA THR A 30 -4.92 -8.29 4.02
C THR A 30 -6.04 -7.73 3.15
N SER A 31 -6.44 -6.48 3.38
CA SER A 31 -7.52 -5.85 2.63
C SER A 31 -7.05 -4.55 2.00
N PRO A 32 -7.37 -4.30 0.72
CA PRO A 32 -7.05 -3.02 0.07
C PRO A 32 -7.65 -1.80 0.77
N GLU A 33 -8.76 -1.99 1.49
CA GLU A 33 -9.41 -0.91 2.22
C GLU A 33 -8.53 -0.35 3.34
N TRP A 34 -7.68 -1.18 3.92
CA TRP A 34 -6.80 -0.83 5.02
C TRP A 34 -5.41 -0.40 4.55
N ALA A 35 -5.12 -0.58 3.27
CA ALA A 35 -3.82 -0.22 2.71
C ALA A 35 -3.64 1.29 2.69
N MET A 36 -2.38 1.72 2.78
CA MET A 36 -2.04 3.12 2.58
C MET A 36 -2.34 3.50 1.13
N LYS A 37 -3.19 4.50 0.93
CA LYS A 37 -3.65 4.92 -0.38
C LYS A 37 -2.90 6.16 -0.85
N HIS A 38 -2.49 6.14 -2.11
CA HIS A 38 -1.79 7.26 -2.73
C HIS A 38 -2.65 7.82 -3.86
N GLU A 39 -2.62 9.13 -4.03
CA GLU A 39 -3.43 9.81 -5.02
C GLU A 39 -2.92 9.60 -6.45
N SER A 40 -1.63 9.34 -6.61
CA SER A 40 -1.02 9.18 -7.92
C SER A 40 -0.02 8.04 -7.90
N GLU A 41 0.27 7.52 -9.09
CA GLU A 41 1.29 6.50 -9.27
C GLU A 41 2.66 7.00 -8.83
N ASP A 42 2.99 8.28 -9.14
CA ASP A 42 4.26 8.88 -8.73
C ASP A 42 4.41 8.88 -7.22
N SER A 43 3.36 9.25 -6.51
CA SER A 43 3.38 9.26 -5.04
C SER A 43 3.60 7.84 -4.50
N ALA A 44 2.93 6.85 -5.07
CA ALA A 44 3.09 5.46 -4.67
C ALA A 44 4.50 4.95 -4.96
N ASN A 45 5.06 5.31 -6.11
CA ASN A 45 6.43 4.92 -6.47
C ASN A 45 7.47 5.55 -5.55
N ARG A 46 7.26 6.78 -5.12
CA ARG A 46 8.15 7.44 -4.16
C ARG A 46 8.15 6.69 -2.82
N THR A 47 6.99 6.31 -2.35
CA THR A 47 6.87 5.51 -1.13
C THR A 47 7.52 4.15 -1.30
N LEU A 48 7.32 3.51 -2.44
CA LEU A 48 7.94 2.23 -2.74
C LEU A 48 9.47 2.33 -2.71
N ASP A 49 10.04 3.36 -3.33
CA ASP A 49 11.49 3.59 -3.29
C ASP A 49 11.99 3.83 -1.88
N TYR A 50 11.25 4.59 -1.09
CA TYR A 50 11.57 4.83 0.31
C TYR A 50 11.63 3.51 1.09
N LEU A 51 10.66 2.63 0.89
CA LEU A 51 10.61 1.35 1.57
C LEU A 51 11.75 0.43 1.13
N LYS A 52 12.09 0.44 -0.15
CA LYS A 52 13.23 -0.33 -0.66
C LYS A 52 14.55 0.11 -0.04
N LYS A 53 14.74 1.42 0.11
CA LYS A 53 15.99 1.97 0.65
C LYS A 53 16.11 1.79 2.15
N ASN A 54 15.02 2.01 2.88
CA ASN A 54 15.06 2.09 4.34
C ASN A 54 14.69 0.78 5.04
N PHE A 55 13.92 -0.07 4.38
CA PHE A 55 13.43 -1.33 4.96
C PHE A 55 13.91 -2.55 4.18
N ASN A 56 14.73 -2.35 3.16
CA ASN A 56 15.20 -3.42 2.29
C ASN A 56 14.04 -4.26 1.75
N ALA A 57 12.95 -3.59 1.43
CA ALA A 57 11.73 -4.25 0.96
C ALA A 57 11.94 -4.84 -0.43
N GLN A 58 11.47 -6.06 -0.63
CA GLN A 58 11.56 -6.78 -1.89
C GLN A 58 10.18 -7.29 -2.29
N ASN A 59 10.02 -7.54 -3.59
CA ASN A 59 8.78 -8.11 -4.14
C ASN A 59 7.55 -7.23 -3.94
N LEU A 60 7.75 -5.92 -3.79
CA LEU A 60 6.65 -4.97 -3.70
C LEU A 60 6.40 -4.32 -5.05
N THR A 61 5.14 -4.07 -5.34
CA THR A 61 4.74 -3.38 -6.56
C THR A 61 3.58 -2.44 -6.29
N VAL A 62 3.42 -1.43 -7.16
CA VAL A 62 2.31 -0.50 -7.09
C VAL A 62 1.12 -1.09 -7.84
N LEU A 63 -0.05 -1.04 -7.22
CA LEU A 63 -1.29 -1.53 -7.80
C LEU A 63 -2.33 -0.42 -7.81
N LYS A 64 -2.95 -0.21 -8.96
CA LYS A 64 -4.06 0.72 -9.08
C LYS A 64 -5.34 0.00 -8.64
N VAL A 65 -6.05 0.59 -7.70
CA VAL A 65 -7.27 0.02 -7.16
C VAL A 65 -8.41 1.03 -7.29
N THR A 66 -9.55 0.56 -7.77
CA THR A 66 -10.74 1.39 -7.86
C THR A 66 -11.64 1.09 -6.68
N PHE A 67 -11.95 2.14 -5.90
CA PHE A 67 -12.85 2.03 -4.76
C PHE A 67 -14.21 2.57 -5.19
N THR A 68 -15.23 1.74 -5.07
CA THR A 68 -16.60 2.09 -5.44
C THR A 68 -17.43 2.29 -4.18
N THR A 69 -18.08 3.44 -4.10
CA THR A 69 -19.04 3.70 -3.03
C THR A 69 -20.43 3.44 -3.58
N THR A 70 -21.13 2.50 -2.96
CA THR A 70 -22.52 2.22 -3.34
C THR A 70 -23.44 3.02 -2.43
N VAL A 71 -24.26 3.87 -3.03
CA VAL A 71 -25.28 4.62 -2.32
C VAL A 71 -26.63 3.92 -2.53
N THR A 72 -27.25 3.52 -1.43
CA THR A 72 -28.54 2.85 -1.48
C THR A 72 -29.61 3.80 -0.99
N PHE A 73 -30.60 4.00 -1.83
CA PHE A 73 -31.80 4.77 -1.47
C PHE A 73 -32.92 3.79 -1.17
N GLY A 74 -33.25 3.74 0.07
CA GLY A 74 -34.29 2.80 0.51
C GLY A 74 -35.40 3.47 1.19
#